data_f1412fe00f156abb558be38565e33635
#
_entry.id   f1412fe00f156abb558be38565e33635
#
_cell.length_a   1.000
_cell.length_b   1.000
_cell.length_c   1.000
_cell.angle_alpha   90.00
_cell.angle_beta   90.00
_cell.angle_gamma   90.00
#
_symmetry.space_group_name_H-M   'P 1'
#
loop_
_entity.id
_entity.type
_entity.pdbx_description
1 polymer ?
#
loop_
_entity_poly.entity_id
_entity_poly.type
_entity_poly.pdbx_seq_one_letter_code
_entity_poly.pdbx_strand_id
1 'polypeptide(L)'
;VPMYPGGKVETETDASARTFADFIGAKLVSADEHEVVAELSIQPHHWNLARIVHGGVYMSLLDSAMGLLVSLHYPNCPVVTTNLNIHFTEPASEGTLVCRAKFIHRARSTMTVEGRVYLGEDRLCAHATGSFRVLKLPS
;
A
#
# COMPACT_ATOMS: atom_id res chain seq x y z
N VAL A 1 -9.91 2.51 -8.96
CA VAL A 1 -8.70 2.53 -9.80
C VAL A 1 -7.72 1.47 -9.30
N PRO A 2 -7.18 0.64 -10.19
CA PRO A 2 -6.12 -0.31 -9.81
C PRO A 2 -4.97 0.39 -9.12
N MET A 3 -4.32 -0.28 -8.18
CA MET A 3 -3.26 0.30 -7.35
C MET A 3 -2.06 0.80 -8.17
N TYR A 4 -1.79 0.17 -9.30
CA TYR A 4 -0.67 0.56 -10.17
C TYR A 4 -1.21 1.04 -11.51
N PRO A 5 -1.50 2.36 -11.65
CA PRO A 5 -2.18 2.93 -12.82
C PRO A 5 -1.23 3.07 -13.97
N GLY A 6 -0.48 2.54 -14.44
CA GLY A 6 0.41 2.70 -15.61
C GLY A 6 0.74 1.39 -16.29
N GLY A 7 0.29 0.29 -15.71
CA GLY A 7 0.50 -1.00 -16.30
C GLY A 7 -0.38 -1.22 -17.52
N LYS A 8 0.21 -1.43 -18.66
CA LYS A 8 -0.57 -1.88 -19.81
C LYS A 8 -1.02 -3.30 -19.55
N VAL A 9 -2.32 -3.52 -19.61
CA VAL A 9 -2.84 -4.89 -19.61
C VAL A 9 -2.80 -5.38 -21.04
N GLU A 10 -1.91 -6.29 -21.27
CA GLU A 10 -1.77 -6.88 -22.60
C GLU A 10 -2.54 -8.18 -22.77
N THR A 11 -3.21 -8.65 -21.73
CA THR A 11 -3.94 -9.91 -21.80
C THR A 11 -5.38 -9.73 -21.34
N GLU A 12 -6.29 -10.33 -22.07
CA GLU A 12 -7.72 -10.36 -21.73
C GLU A 12 -8.02 -11.23 -20.51
N THR A 13 -7.03 -11.85 -19.93
CA THR A 13 -7.19 -12.71 -18.78
C THR A 13 -7.23 -11.87 -17.52
N ASP A 14 -8.35 -11.89 -16.85
CA ASP A 14 -8.59 -11.28 -15.56
C ASP A 14 -7.91 -9.91 -15.38
N ALA A 15 -8.51 -8.90 -15.98
CA ALA A 15 -8.04 -7.52 -15.88
C ALA A 15 -8.00 -6.98 -14.44
N SER A 16 -8.55 -7.71 -13.45
CA SER A 16 -8.61 -7.26 -12.07
C SER A 16 -7.38 -7.62 -11.25
N ALA A 17 -6.60 -8.63 -11.65
CA ALA A 17 -5.50 -9.15 -10.82
C ALA A 17 -4.16 -9.04 -11.54
N ARG A 18 -3.65 -7.84 -11.71
CA ARG A 18 -2.33 -7.58 -12.33
C ARG A 18 -1.19 -7.67 -11.35
N THR A 19 -1.45 -7.31 -10.11
CA THR A 19 -0.47 -7.30 -9.03
C THR A 19 -1.09 -7.89 -7.79
N PHE A 20 -0.26 -8.17 -6.81
CA PHE A 20 -0.75 -8.63 -5.52
C PHE A 20 -1.69 -7.62 -4.87
N ALA A 21 -1.38 -6.33 -4.97
CA ALA A 21 -2.24 -5.27 -4.43
C ALA A 21 -3.63 -5.30 -5.08
N ASP A 22 -3.69 -5.45 -6.38
CA ASP A 22 -4.95 -5.57 -7.09
C ASP A 22 -5.71 -6.83 -6.68
N PHE A 23 -5.00 -7.94 -6.50
CA PHE A 23 -5.59 -9.20 -6.10
C PHE A 23 -6.31 -9.11 -4.75
N ILE A 24 -5.73 -8.42 -3.78
CA ILE A 24 -6.36 -8.23 -2.47
C ILE A 24 -7.47 -7.17 -2.48
N GLY A 25 -7.63 -6.45 -3.57
CA GLY A 25 -8.67 -5.44 -3.72
C GLY A 25 -8.26 -4.02 -3.32
N ALA A 26 -6.96 -3.76 -3.18
CA ALA A 26 -6.48 -2.41 -2.92
C ALA A 26 -6.70 -1.53 -4.15
N LYS A 27 -7.18 -0.32 -3.93
CA LYS A 27 -7.46 0.64 -5.00
C LYS A 27 -6.84 1.98 -4.69
N LEU A 28 -6.26 2.60 -5.71
CA LEU A 28 -5.72 3.94 -5.59
C LEU A 28 -6.86 4.96 -5.58
N VAL A 29 -6.88 5.80 -4.57
CA VAL A 29 -7.85 6.92 -4.46
C VAL A 29 -7.22 8.19 -5.00
N SER A 30 -6.03 8.52 -4.54
CA SER A 30 -5.31 9.71 -5.00
C SER A 30 -3.81 9.54 -4.76
N ALA A 31 -3.04 10.24 -5.57
CA ALA A 31 -1.59 10.27 -5.43
C ALA A 31 -1.08 11.61 -5.92
N ASP A 32 -0.23 12.23 -5.13
CA ASP A 32 0.52 13.40 -5.51
C ASP A 32 1.99 13.25 -5.04
N GLU A 33 2.76 14.31 -5.11
CA GLU A 33 4.18 14.23 -4.71
C GLU A 33 4.39 14.07 -3.21
N HIS A 34 3.36 14.26 -2.41
CA HIS A 34 3.46 14.21 -0.95
C HIS A 34 2.75 13.04 -0.32
N GLU A 35 1.67 12.56 -0.92
CA GLU A 35 0.81 11.56 -0.30
C GLU A 35 0.23 10.59 -1.33
N VAL A 36 0.17 9.33 -0.95
CA VAL A 36 -0.64 8.32 -1.63
C VAL A 36 -1.78 7.93 -0.71
N VAL A 37 -2.99 7.93 -1.25
CA VAL A 37 -4.18 7.43 -0.55
C VAL A 37 -4.71 6.23 -1.32
N ALA A 38 -4.85 5.11 -0.62
CA ALA A 38 -5.39 3.88 -1.16
C ALA A 38 -6.52 3.40 -0.27
N GLU A 39 -7.43 2.61 -0.81
CA GLU A 39 -8.52 2.05 -0.04
C GLU A 39 -8.72 0.57 -0.33
N LEU A 40 -9.37 -0.12 0.59
CA LEU A 40 -9.71 -1.52 0.46
C LEU A 40 -11.05 -1.77 1.16
N SER A 41 -12.04 -2.22 0.39
CA SER A 41 -13.31 -2.65 0.96
C SER A 41 -13.15 -4.04 1.57
N ILE A 42 -13.43 -4.16 2.86
CA ILE A 42 -13.23 -5.41 3.58
C ILE A 42 -14.22 -6.45 3.06
N GLN A 43 -13.68 -7.63 2.70
CA GLN A 43 -14.44 -8.78 2.26
C GLN A 43 -14.14 -9.97 3.18
N PRO A 44 -15.00 -11.00 3.21
CA PRO A 44 -14.76 -12.17 4.06
C PRO A 44 -13.40 -12.84 3.86
N HIS A 45 -12.84 -12.80 2.65
CA HIS A 45 -11.52 -13.39 2.39
C HIS A 45 -10.37 -12.58 2.97
N HIS A 46 -10.63 -11.40 3.51
CA HIS A 46 -9.64 -10.63 4.26
C HIS A 46 -9.58 -11.00 5.74
N TRP A 47 -10.53 -11.81 6.22
CA TRP A 47 -10.63 -12.15 7.63
C TRP A 47 -9.64 -13.23 8.06
N ASN A 48 -9.25 -13.14 9.32
CA ASN A 48 -8.62 -14.26 10.02
C ASN A 48 -9.72 -15.15 10.68
N LEU A 49 -9.28 -16.13 11.46
CA LEU A 49 -10.22 -17.05 12.09
C LEU A 49 -11.16 -16.38 13.11
N ALA A 50 -10.79 -15.22 13.62
CA ALA A 50 -11.64 -14.44 14.52
C ALA A 50 -12.62 -13.52 13.79
N ARG A 51 -12.68 -13.58 12.45
CA ARG A 51 -13.53 -12.75 11.59
C ARG A 51 -13.23 -11.25 11.70
N ILE A 52 -11.98 -10.93 11.95
CA ILE A 52 -11.45 -9.58 11.82
C ILE A 52 -10.38 -9.57 10.76
N VAL A 53 -10.08 -8.41 10.20
CA VAL A 53 -9.09 -8.28 9.14
C VAL A 53 -7.76 -8.86 9.59
N HIS A 54 -7.21 -9.77 8.78
CA HIS A 54 -5.91 -10.38 9.02
C HIS A 54 -4.82 -9.31 8.98
N GLY A 55 -3.85 -9.41 9.91
CA GLY A 55 -2.73 -8.47 9.95
C GLY A 55 -1.96 -8.37 8.63
N GLY A 56 -1.88 -9.47 7.89
CA GLY A 56 -1.25 -9.49 6.57
C GLY A 56 -1.93 -8.59 5.54
N VAL A 57 -3.22 -8.35 5.68
CA VAL A 57 -3.95 -7.42 4.80
C VAL A 57 -3.48 -5.98 5.04
N TYR A 58 -3.37 -5.59 6.30
CA TYR A 58 -2.82 -4.27 6.64
C TYR A 58 -1.39 -4.11 6.15
N MET A 59 -0.56 -5.13 6.35
CA MET A 59 0.83 -5.13 5.89
C MET A 59 0.91 -4.92 4.38
N SER A 60 0.08 -5.65 3.64
CA SER A 60 0.06 -5.59 2.18
C SER A 60 -0.42 -4.24 1.67
N LEU A 61 -1.48 -3.71 2.29
CA LEU A 61 -2.02 -2.40 1.92
C LEU A 61 -1.00 -1.28 2.21
N LEU A 62 -0.38 -1.32 3.37
CA LEU A 62 0.65 -0.35 3.76
C LEU A 62 1.88 -0.44 2.88
N ASP A 63 2.42 -1.63 2.69
CA ASP A 63 3.60 -1.83 1.85
C ASP A 63 3.36 -1.35 0.42
N SER A 64 2.20 -1.66 -0.12
CA SER A 64 1.83 -1.26 -1.48
C SER A 64 1.68 0.26 -1.62
N ALA A 65 1.00 0.91 -0.68
CA ALA A 65 0.81 2.36 -0.74
C ALA A 65 2.12 3.12 -0.51
N MET A 66 2.90 2.67 0.47
CA MET A 66 4.18 3.29 0.79
C MET A 66 5.19 3.10 -0.36
N GLY A 67 5.25 1.90 -0.92
CA GLY A 67 6.11 1.61 -2.06
C GLY A 67 5.71 2.38 -3.31
N LEU A 68 4.41 2.53 -3.56
CA LEU A 68 3.91 3.31 -4.68
C LEU A 68 4.33 4.78 -4.56
N LEU A 69 4.23 5.36 -3.37
CA LEU A 69 4.68 6.74 -3.14
C LEU A 69 6.13 6.93 -3.57
N VAL A 70 7.00 6.01 -3.18
CA VAL A 70 8.41 6.06 -3.59
C VAL A 70 8.55 5.87 -5.09
N SER A 71 7.86 4.89 -5.66
CA SER A 71 7.94 4.57 -7.09
C SER A 71 7.53 5.72 -7.99
N LEU A 72 6.53 6.51 -7.57
CA LEU A 72 6.08 7.66 -8.35
C LEU A 72 7.14 8.75 -8.48
N HIS A 73 8.08 8.81 -7.54
CA HIS A 73 9.19 9.76 -7.57
C HIS A 73 10.40 9.23 -8.33
N TYR A 74 10.43 7.95 -8.64
CA TYR A 74 11.54 7.29 -9.34
C TYR A 74 11.00 6.34 -10.41
N PRO A 75 10.32 6.88 -11.43
CA PRO A 75 9.50 6.06 -12.34
C PRO A 75 10.26 5.02 -13.16
N ASN A 76 11.55 5.17 -13.32
CA ASN A 76 12.35 4.23 -14.11
C ASN A 76 13.27 3.36 -13.25
N CYS A 77 13.05 3.36 -11.94
CA CYS A 77 13.88 2.61 -11.02
C CYS A 77 13.04 1.60 -10.25
N PRO A 78 13.49 0.36 -10.12
CA PRO A 78 12.85 -0.58 -9.20
C PRO A 78 12.96 -0.06 -7.76
N VAL A 79 11.92 -0.27 -6.97
CA VAL A 79 11.88 0.08 -5.56
C VAL A 79 11.64 -1.18 -4.77
N VAL A 80 12.44 -1.42 -3.75
CA VAL A 80 12.31 -2.59 -2.89
C VAL A 80 12.11 -2.18 -1.45
N THR A 81 11.27 -2.92 -0.74
CA THR A 81 11.06 -2.76 0.69
C THR A 81 12.21 -3.40 1.43
N THR A 82 12.89 -2.64 2.28
CA THR A 82 13.99 -3.17 3.09
C THR A 82 13.58 -3.37 4.54
N ASN A 83 12.58 -2.63 5.00
CA ASN A 83 12.08 -2.73 6.37
C ASN A 83 10.64 -2.24 6.42
N LEU A 84 9.82 -2.90 7.24
CA LEU A 84 8.44 -2.49 7.48
C LEU A 84 8.09 -2.86 8.92
N ASN A 85 7.82 -1.85 9.75
CA ASN A 85 7.36 -2.00 11.12
C ASN A 85 5.93 -1.54 11.24
N ILE A 86 5.06 -2.40 11.77
CA ILE A 86 3.64 -2.11 11.88
C ILE A 86 3.17 -2.26 13.32
N HIS A 87 2.38 -1.30 13.78
CA HIS A 87 1.62 -1.37 15.01
C HIS A 87 0.14 -1.50 14.65
N PHE A 88 -0.51 -2.50 15.20
CA PHE A 88 -1.95 -2.72 15.03
C PHE A 88 -2.66 -2.13 16.25
N THR A 89 -3.61 -1.24 16.03
CA THR A 89 -4.24 -0.49 17.12
C THR A 89 -5.66 -0.92 17.39
N GLU A 90 -6.52 -0.93 16.38
CA GLU A 90 -7.90 -1.34 16.53
C GLU A 90 -8.30 -2.36 15.47
N PRO A 91 -9.09 -3.39 15.83
CA PRO A 91 -9.56 -4.36 14.84
C PRO A 91 -10.68 -3.77 13.99
N ALA A 92 -10.85 -4.34 12.81
CA ALA A 92 -11.95 -4.04 11.92
C ALA A 92 -12.48 -5.34 11.32
N SER A 93 -13.76 -5.40 11.02
CA SER A 93 -14.39 -6.59 10.43
C SER A 93 -15.19 -6.28 9.18
N GLU A 94 -15.65 -5.06 9.00
CA GLU A 94 -16.40 -4.64 7.82
C GLU A 94 -16.20 -3.16 7.57
N GLY A 95 -16.50 -2.71 6.38
CA GLY A 95 -16.34 -1.33 5.97
C GLY A 95 -15.18 -1.14 5.01
N THR A 96 -14.68 0.07 4.92
CA THR A 96 -13.59 0.44 4.02
C THR A 96 -12.38 0.91 4.81
N LEU A 97 -11.24 0.27 4.53
CA LEU A 97 -9.95 0.69 5.07
C LEU A 97 -9.36 1.75 4.14
N VAL A 98 -8.87 2.83 4.71
CA VAL A 98 -8.22 3.91 3.98
C VAL A 98 -6.77 4.02 4.46
N CYS A 99 -5.83 3.86 3.54
CA CYS A 99 -4.41 3.94 3.82
C CYS A 99 -3.85 5.24 3.28
N ARG A 100 -3.10 5.95 4.13
CA ARG A 100 -2.41 7.18 3.76
C ARG A 100 -0.93 7.02 3.99
N ALA A 101 -0.13 7.26 2.95
CA ALA A 101 1.33 7.11 2.99
C ALA A 101 2.00 8.46 2.70
N LYS A 102 3.00 8.81 3.52
CA LYS A 102 3.76 10.06 3.40
C LYS A 102 5.25 9.80 3.65
N PHE A 103 6.10 10.61 3.03
CA PHE A 103 7.53 10.56 3.34
C PHE A 103 7.80 11.08 4.74
N ILE A 104 8.70 10.41 5.46
CA ILE A 104 9.33 10.94 6.67
C ILE A 104 10.66 11.60 6.28
N HIS A 105 11.45 10.92 5.44
CA HIS A 105 12.77 11.40 5.03
C HIS A 105 13.14 10.80 3.68
N ARG A 106 13.80 11.60 2.86
CA ARG A 106 14.30 11.17 1.56
C ARG A 106 15.81 11.35 1.53
N ALA A 107 16.54 10.23 1.54
CA ALA A 107 17.97 10.22 1.33
C ALA A 107 18.28 9.92 -0.15
N ARG A 108 19.52 9.67 -0.48
CA ARG A 108 19.95 9.48 -1.87
C ARG A 108 19.29 8.27 -2.54
N SER A 109 19.27 7.14 -1.85
CA SER A 109 18.72 5.89 -2.39
C SER A 109 17.81 5.14 -1.42
N THR A 110 17.68 5.63 -0.19
CA THR A 110 16.82 5.04 0.84
C THR A 110 15.81 6.06 1.30
N MET A 111 14.54 5.69 1.20
CA MET A 111 13.42 6.55 1.59
C MET A 111 12.77 5.98 2.83
N THR A 112 12.53 6.83 3.83
CA THR A 112 11.77 6.46 5.01
C THR A 112 10.36 7.01 4.87
N VAL A 113 9.39 6.12 5.00
CA VAL A 113 7.98 6.43 4.73
C VAL A 113 7.15 6.02 5.93
N GLU A 114 6.08 6.75 6.20
CA GLU A 114 5.07 6.32 7.15
C GLU A 114 3.76 6.05 6.44
N GLY A 115 2.95 5.18 7.02
CA GLY A 115 1.62 4.89 6.56
C GLY A 115 0.67 4.67 7.71
N ARG A 116 -0.59 5.02 7.52
CA ARG A 116 -1.66 4.82 8.49
C ARG A 116 -2.86 4.25 7.78
N VAL A 117 -3.50 3.28 8.43
CA VAL A 117 -4.73 2.68 7.94
C VAL A 117 -5.86 3.02 8.89
N TYR A 118 -6.89 3.63 8.36
CA TYR A 118 -8.09 4.01 9.09
C TYR A 118 -9.29 3.19 8.63
N LEU A 119 -10.15 2.83 9.56
CA LEU A 119 -11.48 2.37 9.23
C LEU A 119 -12.39 3.61 9.18
N GLY A 120 -12.94 3.89 7.99
CA GLY A 120 -13.66 5.13 7.80
C GLY A 120 -12.72 6.35 7.85
N GLU A 121 -13.15 7.42 8.50
CA GLU A 121 -12.43 8.70 8.47
C GLU A 121 -11.37 8.84 9.57
N ASP A 122 -11.60 8.26 10.75
CA ASP A 122 -10.82 8.61 11.94
C ASP A 122 -10.42 7.44 12.84
N ARG A 123 -10.83 6.23 12.54
CA ARG A 123 -10.54 5.10 13.41
C ARG A 123 -9.25 4.39 12.99
N LEU A 124 -8.16 4.70 13.68
CA LEU A 124 -6.85 4.16 13.36
C LEU A 124 -6.78 2.66 13.68
N CYS A 125 -6.52 1.85 12.65
CA CYS A 125 -6.39 0.39 12.77
C CYS A 125 -4.95 -0.08 12.72
N ALA A 126 -4.09 0.63 11.99
CA ALA A 126 -2.67 0.28 11.89
C ALA A 126 -1.83 1.51 11.55
N HIS A 127 -0.59 1.51 12.00
CA HIS A 127 0.39 2.53 11.73
C HIS A 127 1.73 1.86 11.42
N ALA A 128 2.38 2.29 10.37
CA ALA A 128 3.64 1.71 9.94
C ALA A 128 4.70 2.78 9.68
N THR A 129 5.95 2.39 9.87
CA THR A 129 7.10 3.04 9.28
C THR A 129 7.86 2.02 8.46
N GLY A 130 8.46 2.46 7.37
CA GLY A 130 9.20 1.56 6.51
C GLY A 130 10.34 2.25 5.80
N SER A 131 11.28 1.44 5.34
CA SER A 131 12.39 1.88 4.51
C SER A 131 12.30 1.23 3.15
N PHE A 132 12.51 2.03 2.12
CA PHE A 132 12.44 1.60 0.73
C PHE A 132 13.70 2.03 0.02
N ARG A 133 14.30 1.09 -0.69
CA ARG A 133 15.51 1.38 -1.46
C ARG A 133 15.17 1.51 -2.94
N VAL A 134 15.66 2.59 -3.52
CA VAL A 134 15.58 2.82 -4.97
C VAL A 134 16.81 2.19 -5.60
N LEU A 135 16.59 1.24 -6.50
CA LEU A 135 17.66 0.56 -7.21
C LEU A 135 17.95 1.30 -8.51
N LYS A 136 19.23 1.56 -8.74
CA LYS A 136 19.63 2.15 -10.02
C LYS A 136 19.61 1.07 -11.08
N LEU A 137 18.97 1.38 -12.21
CA LEU A 137 19.08 0.52 -13.36
C LEU A 137 20.51 0.58 -13.89
N PRO A 138 21.06 -0.54 -14.40
CA PRO A 138 22.33 -0.53 -15.09
C PRO A 138 22.28 0.48 -16.23
N SER A 139 23.27 1.34 -16.30
CA SER A 139 23.38 2.32 -17.37
C SER A 139 23.87 1.67 -18.65
#